data_9e8be4bb6495b50d7cb07c9477860129
#
_entry.id   9e8be4bb6495b50d7cb07c9477860129
#
_cell.length_a   1.000
_cell.length_b   1.000
_cell.length_c   1.000
_cell.angle_alpha   90.00
_cell.angle_beta   90.00
_cell.angle_gamma   90.00
#
_symmetry.space_group_name_H-M   'P 1'
#
loop_
_entity.id
_entity.type
_entity.pdbx_description
1 polymer ?
#
loop_
_entity_poly.entity_id
_entity_poly.type
_entity_poly.pdbx_seq_one_letter_code
_entity_poly.pdbx_strand_id
1 'polypeptide(L)'
;MNPTRSWTLGAIATCTHIFVAFIHGGPVAVPDVSAYLSVAQWPYGGVLPPELAFHPGYGALLIPFGWLDGEALHTAALAFNAVLAGVCVWLAGSLARALSAPPWVCVGACVATALHPSLSVSSRIAWPETLLTAVVLAAGLLAARERWTAFGAICGAALAIHPRMIVATIAAIVVAVALREILPVMKGLIPGALSSALLLQITDSWPSARVEAAIHNENVTAPLGTIAGQFLALSGGTAGLAVLGLIVGVALIRNSSANPAAVFFGISAVGVLLMSGLALAGSDRVDTLLYSRYIGPWAIPLFVVALATASTRMISRRSIYLSLSLICLAAISVLASAHLVAGTPRTIMTLDMSTLWSLADGKLVVTALAAAVISSLSLMTVRKNLIVAPILLVSLAVPSLLIAHQNLHRVGEIADGQAATSELVPDYVDCLTHDVSTKSYAMWLYRLELPDIDHRRLDITSGEQPCGLYVVAERSAFADCNGAQLVGVEPRARWGLWEYPSQGCD
;
A
#
# COMPACT_ATOMS: atom_id res chain seq x y z
N MET A 1 -7.77 20.18 -21.94
CA MET A 1 -7.37 18.88 -22.55
C MET A 1 -8.63 18.13 -22.97
N ASN A 2 -8.70 17.62 -24.22
CA ASN A 2 -9.80 16.79 -24.66
C ASN A 2 -9.85 15.52 -23.76
N PRO A 3 -11.05 15.04 -23.32
CA PRO A 3 -11.19 13.81 -22.55
C PRO A 3 -10.43 12.61 -23.14
N THR A 4 -10.42 12.49 -24.46
CA THR A 4 -9.68 11.44 -25.20
C THR A 4 -8.21 11.37 -24.86
N ARG A 5 -7.50 12.47 -24.65
CA ARG A 5 -6.05 12.46 -24.34
C ARG A 5 -5.72 11.84 -22.98
N SER A 6 -6.56 12.04 -21.95
CA SER A 6 -6.33 11.41 -20.64
C SER A 6 -6.63 9.92 -20.67
N TRP A 7 -7.62 9.47 -21.46
CA TRP A 7 -7.86 8.05 -21.72
C TRP A 7 -6.69 7.38 -22.43
N THR A 8 -6.13 8.04 -23.46
CA THR A 8 -4.95 7.52 -24.17
C THR A 8 -3.76 7.34 -23.24
N LEU A 9 -3.46 8.33 -22.38
CA LEU A 9 -2.37 8.21 -21.41
C LEU A 9 -2.65 7.11 -20.38
N GLY A 10 -3.88 6.94 -19.93
CA GLY A 10 -4.28 5.84 -19.07
C GLY A 10 -4.08 4.47 -19.75
N ALA A 11 -4.48 4.32 -21.01
CA ALA A 11 -4.29 3.09 -21.77
C ALA A 11 -2.81 2.77 -21.99
N ILE A 12 -1.98 3.77 -22.32
CA ILE A 12 -0.51 3.60 -22.44
C ILE A 12 0.06 3.13 -21.09
N ALA A 13 -0.34 3.75 -19.98
CA ALA A 13 0.12 3.34 -18.66
C ALA A 13 -0.30 1.90 -18.35
N THR A 14 -1.54 1.50 -18.63
CA THR A 14 -1.99 0.11 -18.50
C THR A 14 -1.09 -0.86 -19.27
N CYS A 15 -0.88 -0.62 -20.57
CA CYS A 15 -0.02 -1.47 -21.39
C CYS A 15 1.41 -1.55 -20.85
N THR A 16 1.97 -0.42 -20.40
CA THR A 16 3.31 -0.37 -19.81
C THR A 16 3.38 -1.20 -18.53
N HIS A 17 2.42 -1.06 -17.63
CA HIS A 17 2.39 -1.82 -16.37
C HIS A 17 2.14 -3.31 -16.59
N ILE A 18 1.30 -3.70 -17.55
CA ILE A 18 1.14 -5.10 -17.96
C ILE A 18 2.47 -5.64 -18.45
N PHE A 19 3.11 -4.96 -19.41
CA PHE A 19 4.40 -5.38 -19.94
C PHE A 19 5.46 -5.55 -18.85
N VAL A 20 5.55 -4.61 -17.94
CA VAL A 20 6.47 -4.66 -16.80
C VAL A 20 6.12 -5.80 -15.84
N ALA A 21 4.85 -6.11 -15.60
CA ALA A 21 4.43 -7.23 -14.77
C ALA A 21 4.84 -8.59 -15.33
N PHE A 22 4.77 -8.76 -16.65
CA PHE A 22 5.15 -10.02 -17.31
C PHE A 22 6.66 -10.25 -17.46
N ILE A 23 7.49 -9.22 -17.36
CA ILE A 23 8.96 -9.37 -17.48
C ILE A 23 9.59 -9.86 -16.16
N HIS A 24 8.87 -9.79 -15.05
CA HIS A 24 9.43 -10.07 -13.73
C HIS A 24 8.97 -11.44 -13.26
N GLY A 25 9.94 -12.30 -12.99
CA GLY A 25 9.69 -13.64 -12.47
C GLY A 25 9.26 -13.62 -10.99
N GLY A 26 8.52 -14.63 -10.61
CA GLY A 26 8.19 -15.04 -9.27
C GLY A 26 7.29 -14.08 -8.45
N PRO A 27 6.52 -14.62 -7.53
CA PRO A 27 5.65 -13.82 -6.67
C PRO A 27 6.46 -13.02 -5.63
N VAL A 28 6.01 -11.81 -5.32
CA VAL A 28 6.49 -11.09 -4.14
C VAL A 28 5.79 -11.66 -2.92
N ALA A 29 6.48 -12.58 -2.22
CA ALA A 29 5.94 -13.25 -1.05
C ALA A 29 5.92 -12.32 0.17
N VAL A 30 4.77 -11.71 0.39
CA VAL A 30 4.44 -10.98 1.62
C VAL A 30 3.13 -11.53 2.18
N PRO A 31 2.91 -11.49 3.52
CA PRO A 31 1.74 -12.10 4.14
C PRO A 31 0.44 -11.62 3.51
N ASP A 32 0.38 -10.32 3.23
CA ASP A 32 -0.77 -9.64 2.67
C ASP A 32 -1.21 -10.27 1.33
N VAL A 33 -0.25 -10.63 0.47
CA VAL A 33 -0.52 -11.16 -0.88
C VAL A 33 -1.26 -12.48 -0.79
N SER A 34 -0.75 -13.44 -0.02
CA SER A 34 -1.40 -14.75 0.11
C SER A 34 -2.80 -14.63 0.71
N ALA A 35 -2.99 -13.76 1.72
CA ALA A 35 -4.29 -13.55 2.33
C ALA A 35 -5.33 -12.97 1.33
N TYR A 36 -4.95 -12.02 0.49
CA TYR A 36 -5.87 -11.48 -0.52
C TYR A 36 -6.20 -12.49 -1.61
N LEU A 37 -5.23 -13.30 -2.05
CA LEU A 37 -5.46 -14.34 -3.05
C LEU A 37 -6.31 -15.48 -2.50
N SER A 38 -6.13 -15.87 -1.21
CA SER A 38 -7.01 -16.83 -0.55
C SER A 38 -8.47 -16.40 -0.52
N VAL A 39 -8.75 -15.09 -0.32
CA VAL A 39 -10.13 -14.57 -0.43
C VAL A 39 -10.70 -14.77 -1.82
N ALA A 40 -9.89 -14.60 -2.87
CA ALA A 40 -10.35 -14.83 -4.24
C ALA A 40 -10.65 -16.32 -4.52
N GLN A 41 -9.86 -17.22 -3.96
CA GLN A 41 -9.99 -18.69 -4.14
C GLN A 41 -11.06 -19.33 -3.23
N TRP A 42 -11.42 -18.67 -2.13
CA TRP A 42 -12.37 -19.20 -1.16
C TRP A 42 -13.70 -19.74 -1.75
N PRO A 43 -14.38 -19.05 -2.69
CA PRO A 43 -15.59 -19.60 -3.31
C PRO A 43 -15.36 -20.85 -4.18
N TYR A 44 -14.11 -21.18 -4.45
CA TYR A 44 -13.70 -22.34 -5.28
C TYR A 44 -13.06 -23.46 -4.45
N GLY A 45 -13.19 -23.42 -3.12
CA GLY A 45 -12.66 -24.44 -2.20
C GLY A 45 -11.39 -24.04 -1.47
N GLY A 46 -10.81 -22.87 -1.77
CA GLY A 46 -9.64 -22.39 -1.04
C GLY A 46 -9.93 -22.09 0.44
N VAL A 47 -8.92 -22.23 1.29
CA VAL A 47 -9.01 -22.02 2.74
C VAL A 47 -8.65 -20.58 3.10
N LEU A 48 -9.53 -19.90 3.85
CA LEU A 48 -9.22 -18.59 4.42
C LEU A 48 -8.21 -18.76 5.56
N PRO A 49 -7.13 -17.96 5.58
CA PRO A 49 -6.18 -18.00 6.69
C PRO A 49 -6.90 -17.67 8.01
N PRO A 50 -6.68 -18.46 9.09
CA PRO A 50 -7.31 -18.19 10.40
C PRO A 50 -6.91 -16.84 10.99
N GLU A 51 -5.77 -16.29 10.54
CA GLU A 51 -5.23 -15.01 10.96
C GLU A 51 -5.52 -13.90 9.93
N LEU A 52 -6.67 -13.94 9.25
CA LEU A 52 -7.00 -12.94 8.23
C LEU A 52 -7.18 -11.55 8.89
N ALA A 53 -6.04 -10.91 9.18
CA ALA A 53 -5.99 -9.54 9.72
C ALA A 53 -6.25 -8.47 8.66
N PHE A 54 -6.68 -8.86 7.45
CA PHE A 54 -6.77 -8.00 6.28
C PHE A 54 -8.20 -7.92 5.77
N HIS A 55 -8.57 -6.72 5.28
CA HIS A 55 -9.88 -6.51 4.72
C HIS A 55 -10.03 -7.24 3.38
N PRO A 56 -11.14 -7.92 3.13
CA PRO A 56 -11.30 -8.85 2.00
C PRO A 56 -11.58 -8.15 0.66
N GLY A 57 -11.87 -6.85 0.63
CA GLY A 57 -12.41 -6.17 -0.55
C GLY A 57 -11.53 -6.24 -1.81
N TYR A 58 -10.20 -6.25 -1.65
CA TYR A 58 -9.32 -6.44 -2.80
C TYR A 58 -9.42 -7.87 -3.35
N GLY A 59 -9.33 -8.89 -2.49
CA GLY A 59 -9.47 -10.28 -2.89
C GLY A 59 -10.87 -10.59 -3.46
N ALA A 60 -11.92 -9.98 -2.90
CA ALA A 60 -13.28 -10.11 -3.41
C ALA A 60 -13.43 -9.64 -4.88
N LEU A 61 -12.69 -8.59 -5.28
CA LEU A 61 -12.66 -8.16 -6.68
C LEU A 61 -11.90 -9.12 -7.60
N LEU A 62 -11.07 -9.99 -7.05
CA LEU A 62 -10.34 -11.02 -7.78
C LEU A 62 -11.09 -12.35 -7.85
N ILE A 63 -12.24 -12.53 -7.17
CA ILE A 63 -13.08 -13.74 -7.23
C ILE A 63 -13.31 -14.26 -8.65
N PRO A 64 -13.58 -13.40 -9.68
CA PRO A 64 -13.75 -13.90 -11.05
C PRO A 64 -12.55 -14.66 -11.62
N PHE A 65 -11.38 -14.56 -10.99
CA PHE A 65 -10.13 -15.24 -11.36
C PHE A 65 -9.75 -16.33 -10.36
N GLY A 66 -10.51 -16.51 -9.26
CA GLY A 66 -10.18 -17.40 -8.14
C GLY A 66 -10.15 -18.89 -8.46
N TRP A 67 -10.65 -19.29 -9.64
CA TRP A 67 -10.58 -20.67 -10.16
C TRP A 67 -9.21 -21.01 -10.77
N LEU A 68 -8.33 -20.00 -10.95
CA LEU A 68 -6.97 -20.19 -11.43
C LEU A 68 -6.06 -20.75 -10.31
N ASP A 69 -5.02 -21.47 -10.70
CA ASP A 69 -3.94 -21.86 -9.78
C ASP A 69 -3.21 -20.65 -9.20
N GLY A 70 -2.37 -20.87 -8.18
CA GLY A 70 -1.75 -19.77 -7.43
C GLY A 70 -0.92 -18.83 -8.28
N GLU A 71 -0.11 -19.33 -9.19
CA GLU A 71 0.73 -18.53 -10.08
C GLU A 71 -0.11 -17.76 -11.11
N ALA A 72 -1.07 -18.41 -11.75
CA ALA A 72 -1.96 -17.75 -12.71
C ALA A 72 -2.85 -16.72 -12.05
N LEU A 73 -3.37 -16.99 -10.84
CA LEU A 73 -4.14 -16.02 -10.06
C LEU A 73 -3.28 -14.81 -9.66
N HIS A 74 -2.04 -15.04 -9.22
CA HIS A 74 -1.10 -13.97 -8.93
C HIS A 74 -0.87 -13.09 -10.17
N THR A 75 -0.64 -13.70 -11.33
CA THR A 75 -0.48 -13.00 -12.61
C THR A 75 -1.74 -12.21 -12.99
N ALA A 76 -2.93 -12.79 -12.81
CA ALA A 76 -4.20 -12.09 -13.03
C ALA A 76 -4.37 -10.88 -12.08
N ALA A 77 -3.95 -11.00 -10.82
CA ALA A 77 -3.95 -9.90 -9.86
C ALA A 77 -3.01 -8.77 -10.29
N LEU A 78 -1.82 -9.08 -10.83
CA LEU A 78 -0.91 -8.07 -11.38
C LEU A 78 -1.50 -7.39 -12.62
N ALA A 79 -2.14 -8.13 -13.52
CA ALA A 79 -2.83 -7.57 -14.68
C ALA A 79 -3.99 -6.64 -14.25
N PHE A 80 -4.77 -7.04 -13.25
CA PHE A 80 -5.82 -6.22 -12.65
C PHE A 80 -5.24 -4.92 -12.06
N ASN A 81 -4.14 -4.99 -11.30
CA ASN A 81 -3.46 -3.81 -10.77
C ASN A 81 -2.91 -2.90 -11.87
N ALA A 82 -2.42 -3.46 -12.98
CA ALA A 82 -1.97 -2.68 -14.14
C ALA A 82 -3.12 -1.88 -14.78
N VAL A 83 -4.31 -2.48 -14.90
CA VAL A 83 -5.52 -1.78 -15.34
C VAL A 83 -5.88 -0.66 -14.36
N LEU A 84 -5.86 -0.93 -13.07
CA LEU A 84 -6.11 0.09 -12.02
C LEU A 84 -5.08 1.23 -12.08
N ALA A 85 -3.81 0.95 -12.38
CA ALA A 85 -2.79 1.98 -12.55
C ALA A 85 -3.12 2.92 -13.72
N GLY A 86 -3.56 2.39 -14.85
CA GLY A 86 -4.06 3.19 -15.97
C GLY A 86 -5.30 4.02 -15.61
N VAL A 87 -6.22 3.44 -14.82
CA VAL A 87 -7.38 4.17 -14.27
C VAL A 87 -6.93 5.32 -13.37
N CYS A 88 -5.91 5.11 -12.50
CA CYS A 88 -5.34 6.18 -11.65
C CYS A 88 -4.81 7.34 -12.50
N VAL A 89 -4.07 7.04 -13.58
CA VAL A 89 -3.54 8.05 -14.50
C VAL A 89 -4.66 8.86 -15.15
N TRP A 90 -5.70 8.19 -15.62
CA TRP A 90 -6.88 8.87 -16.17
C TRP A 90 -7.62 9.71 -15.13
N LEU A 91 -7.82 9.18 -13.92
CA LEU A 91 -8.48 9.88 -12.81
C LEU A 91 -7.68 11.13 -12.39
N ALA A 92 -6.34 11.05 -12.30
CA ALA A 92 -5.49 12.19 -11.95
C ALA A 92 -5.61 13.32 -12.97
N GLY A 93 -5.57 13.02 -14.27
CA GLY A 93 -5.78 14.02 -15.32
C GLY A 93 -7.21 14.60 -15.33
N SER A 94 -8.20 13.77 -14.99
CA SER A 94 -9.61 14.18 -14.89
C SER A 94 -9.86 15.05 -13.66
N LEU A 95 -9.20 14.74 -12.54
CA LEU A 95 -9.22 15.54 -11.31
C LEU A 95 -8.57 16.89 -11.55
N ALA A 96 -7.35 16.95 -12.13
CA ALA A 96 -6.69 18.20 -12.45
C ALA A 96 -7.60 19.12 -13.30
N ARG A 97 -8.30 18.55 -14.28
CA ARG A 97 -9.27 19.29 -15.10
C ARG A 97 -10.49 19.76 -14.28
N ALA A 98 -11.03 18.92 -13.41
CA ALA A 98 -12.14 19.31 -12.52
C ALA A 98 -11.74 20.45 -11.56
N LEU A 99 -10.44 20.53 -11.23
CA LEU A 99 -9.82 21.64 -10.49
C LEU A 99 -9.45 22.84 -11.38
N SER A 100 -9.93 22.89 -12.63
CA SER A 100 -9.69 23.98 -13.59
C SER A 100 -8.24 24.17 -14.01
N ALA A 101 -7.39 23.14 -13.90
CA ALA A 101 -5.99 23.22 -14.33
C ALA A 101 -5.87 23.33 -15.87
N PRO A 102 -4.87 24.06 -16.38
CA PRO A 102 -4.63 24.16 -17.82
C PRO A 102 -4.19 22.82 -18.41
N PRO A 103 -4.34 22.61 -19.74
CA PRO A 103 -4.09 21.31 -20.40
C PRO A 103 -2.72 20.70 -20.12
N TRP A 104 -1.66 21.51 -20.07
CA TRP A 104 -0.31 21.03 -19.81
C TRP A 104 -0.13 20.50 -18.38
N VAL A 105 -0.82 21.10 -17.39
CA VAL A 105 -0.83 20.58 -16.01
C VAL A 105 -1.57 19.24 -15.93
N CYS A 106 -2.69 19.11 -16.67
CA CYS A 106 -3.40 17.83 -16.73
C CYS A 106 -2.51 16.70 -17.30
N VAL A 107 -1.73 16.99 -18.37
CA VAL A 107 -0.75 16.05 -18.92
C VAL A 107 0.36 15.77 -17.92
N GLY A 108 0.92 16.81 -17.31
CA GLY A 108 1.95 16.65 -16.27
C GLY A 108 1.49 15.81 -15.09
N ALA A 109 0.24 15.99 -14.64
CA ALA A 109 -0.37 15.17 -13.59
C ALA A 109 -0.50 13.70 -14.02
N CYS A 110 -0.92 13.43 -15.27
CA CYS A 110 -0.96 12.05 -15.79
C CYS A 110 0.42 11.40 -15.81
N VAL A 111 1.43 12.08 -16.36
CA VAL A 111 2.80 11.55 -16.46
C VAL A 111 3.41 11.34 -15.08
N ALA A 112 3.30 12.33 -14.19
CA ALA A 112 3.80 12.20 -12.82
C ALA A 112 3.11 11.06 -12.07
N THR A 113 1.80 10.85 -12.27
CA THR A 113 1.06 9.73 -11.68
C THR A 113 1.55 8.39 -12.21
N ALA A 114 1.71 8.24 -13.55
CA ALA A 114 2.19 7.01 -14.16
C ALA A 114 3.57 6.59 -13.66
N LEU A 115 4.43 7.55 -13.39
CA LEU A 115 5.80 7.34 -12.94
C LEU A 115 5.95 7.34 -11.42
N HIS A 116 4.89 7.66 -10.65
CA HIS A 116 5.00 7.75 -9.19
C HIS A 116 5.29 6.39 -8.57
N PRO A 117 6.33 6.26 -7.71
CA PRO A 117 6.74 4.96 -7.16
C PRO A 117 5.63 4.25 -6.40
N SER A 118 4.81 4.95 -5.59
CA SER A 118 3.67 4.34 -4.90
C SER A 118 2.67 3.67 -5.84
N LEU A 119 2.48 4.17 -7.06
CA LEU A 119 1.59 3.55 -8.02
C LEU A 119 2.30 2.43 -8.79
N SER A 120 3.45 2.75 -9.36
CA SER A 120 4.16 1.85 -10.26
C SER A 120 4.67 0.59 -9.56
N VAL A 121 5.17 0.71 -8.33
CA VAL A 121 5.64 -0.43 -7.53
C VAL A 121 4.45 -1.20 -6.97
N SER A 122 3.42 -0.50 -6.46
CA SER A 122 2.23 -1.15 -5.93
C SER A 122 1.46 -1.95 -6.98
N SER A 123 1.47 -1.52 -8.24
CA SER A 123 0.83 -2.29 -9.32
C SER A 123 1.49 -3.63 -9.62
N ARG A 124 2.68 -3.88 -9.08
CA ARG A 124 3.46 -5.11 -9.25
C ARG A 124 3.44 -6.04 -8.05
N ILE A 125 2.61 -5.75 -7.09
CA ILE A 125 2.39 -6.57 -5.92
C ILE A 125 0.88 -6.81 -5.83
N ALA A 126 0.47 -8.06 -5.61
CA ALA A 126 -0.94 -8.42 -5.49
C ALA A 126 -1.52 -7.95 -4.14
N TRP A 127 -1.62 -6.65 -3.96
CA TRP A 127 -2.12 -5.98 -2.76
C TRP A 127 -3.03 -4.77 -3.10
N PRO A 128 -3.75 -4.18 -2.11
CA PRO A 128 -4.81 -3.20 -2.38
C PRO A 128 -4.34 -1.77 -2.66
N GLU A 129 -3.05 -1.42 -2.55
CA GLU A 129 -2.58 -0.03 -2.61
C GLU A 129 -2.92 0.68 -3.93
N THR A 130 -2.83 -0.04 -5.06
CA THR A 130 -3.24 0.51 -6.37
C THR A 130 -4.75 0.78 -6.42
N LEU A 131 -5.55 -0.15 -5.89
CA LEU A 131 -7.01 0.01 -5.77
C LEU A 131 -7.36 1.17 -4.84
N LEU A 132 -6.68 1.29 -3.69
CA LEU A 132 -6.87 2.41 -2.76
C LEU A 132 -6.59 3.76 -3.44
N THR A 133 -5.51 3.84 -4.21
CA THR A 133 -5.18 5.05 -4.98
C THR A 133 -6.29 5.39 -5.98
N ALA A 134 -6.81 4.39 -6.72
CA ALA A 134 -7.91 4.58 -7.66
C ALA A 134 -9.20 5.06 -6.95
N VAL A 135 -9.53 4.44 -5.82
CA VAL A 135 -10.72 4.78 -5.01
C VAL A 135 -10.62 6.19 -4.43
N VAL A 136 -9.47 6.56 -3.87
CA VAL A 136 -9.26 7.91 -3.31
C VAL A 136 -9.35 8.96 -4.41
N LEU A 137 -8.71 8.75 -5.57
CA LEU A 137 -8.82 9.65 -6.73
C LEU A 137 -10.25 9.74 -7.26
N ALA A 138 -10.97 8.61 -7.36
CA ALA A 138 -12.35 8.57 -7.82
C ALA A 138 -13.28 9.31 -6.85
N ALA A 139 -13.12 9.10 -5.54
CA ALA A 139 -13.88 9.81 -4.52
C ALA A 139 -13.67 11.33 -4.63
N GLY A 140 -12.43 11.79 -4.73
CA GLY A 140 -12.14 13.20 -4.92
C GLY A 140 -12.70 13.78 -6.23
N LEU A 141 -12.63 13.02 -7.33
CA LEU A 141 -13.22 13.45 -8.60
C LEU A 141 -14.75 13.55 -8.53
N LEU A 142 -15.40 12.63 -7.83
CA LEU A 142 -16.86 12.68 -7.60
C LEU A 142 -17.24 13.87 -6.73
N ALA A 143 -16.49 14.15 -5.67
CA ALA A 143 -16.64 15.33 -4.85
C ALA A 143 -16.45 16.62 -5.65
N ALA A 144 -15.39 16.71 -6.49
CA ALA A 144 -15.15 17.85 -7.37
C ALA A 144 -16.25 18.09 -8.41
N ARG A 145 -17.00 17.05 -8.77
CA ARG A 145 -18.14 17.09 -9.67
C ARG A 145 -19.49 17.16 -8.99
N GLU A 146 -19.51 17.32 -7.66
CA GLU A 146 -20.71 17.39 -6.84
C GLU A 146 -21.64 16.17 -6.99
N ARG A 147 -21.06 14.99 -7.30
CA ARG A 147 -21.77 13.72 -7.40
C ARG A 147 -21.86 13.04 -6.02
N TRP A 148 -22.57 13.68 -5.09
CA TRP A 148 -22.55 13.40 -3.66
C TRP A 148 -22.94 11.98 -3.29
N THR A 149 -23.98 11.42 -3.91
CA THR A 149 -24.42 10.04 -3.63
C THR A 149 -23.34 9.02 -4.05
N ALA A 150 -22.76 9.18 -5.25
CA ALA A 150 -21.70 8.30 -5.71
C ALA A 150 -20.40 8.48 -4.88
N PHE A 151 -20.10 9.72 -4.46
CA PHE A 151 -19.02 10.01 -3.54
C PHE A 151 -19.18 9.26 -2.21
N GLY A 152 -20.36 9.34 -1.60
CA GLY A 152 -20.68 8.59 -0.37
C GLY A 152 -20.57 7.07 -0.59
N ALA A 153 -21.13 6.55 -1.68
CA ALA A 153 -21.12 5.12 -1.97
C ALA A 153 -19.71 4.54 -2.11
N ILE A 154 -18.80 5.23 -2.83
CA ILE A 154 -17.42 4.77 -2.98
C ILE A 154 -16.65 4.84 -1.65
N CYS A 155 -16.88 5.88 -0.82
CA CYS A 155 -16.25 5.99 0.49
C CYS A 155 -16.75 4.89 1.45
N GLY A 156 -18.04 4.55 1.43
CA GLY A 156 -18.60 3.46 2.23
C GLY A 156 -18.13 2.09 1.79
N ALA A 157 -18.15 1.80 0.49
CA ALA A 157 -17.70 0.52 -0.06
C ALA A 157 -16.19 0.29 0.14
N ALA A 158 -15.39 1.34 0.19
CA ALA A 158 -13.96 1.26 0.39
C ALA A 158 -13.54 0.75 1.78
N LEU A 159 -14.44 0.76 2.77
CA LEU A 159 -14.19 0.17 4.09
C LEU A 159 -13.85 -1.33 4.00
N ALA A 160 -14.39 -2.05 3.00
CA ALA A 160 -14.03 -3.44 2.76
C ALA A 160 -12.60 -3.63 2.23
N ILE A 161 -11.98 -2.60 1.65
CA ILE A 161 -10.66 -2.71 1.01
C ILE A 161 -9.55 -2.62 2.05
N HIS A 162 -9.64 -1.68 2.99
CA HIS A 162 -8.60 -1.48 4.01
C HIS A 162 -9.10 -0.63 5.19
N PRO A 163 -8.65 -0.90 6.44
CA PRO A 163 -9.03 -0.11 7.63
C PRO A 163 -8.80 1.39 7.50
N ARG A 164 -7.77 1.81 6.76
CA ARG A 164 -7.47 3.23 6.50
C ARG A 164 -8.63 4.01 5.87
N MET A 165 -9.54 3.32 5.18
CA MET A 165 -10.67 3.97 4.51
C MET A 165 -11.73 4.50 5.48
N ILE A 166 -11.69 4.13 6.77
CA ILE A 166 -12.50 4.77 7.80
C ILE A 166 -12.24 6.29 7.85
N VAL A 167 -10.99 6.69 7.65
CA VAL A 167 -10.61 8.11 7.65
C VAL A 167 -11.18 8.84 6.43
N ALA A 168 -11.16 8.20 5.26
CA ALA A 168 -11.78 8.76 4.05
C ALA A 168 -13.32 8.87 4.22
N THR A 169 -13.94 7.90 4.88
CA THR A 169 -15.37 7.93 5.24
C THR A 169 -15.69 9.08 6.18
N ILE A 170 -14.91 9.29 7.24
CA ILE A 170 -15.06 10.43 8.16
C ILE A 170 -14.85 11.74 7.40
N ALA A 171 -13.82 11.84 6.56
CA ALA A 171 -13.58 13.02 5.74
C ALA A 171 -14.75 13.33 4.79
N ALA A 172 -15.38 12.31 4.22
CA ALA A 172 -16.59 12.48 3.38
C ALA A 172 -17.76 13.05 4.17
N ILE A 173 -17.98 12.59 5.40
CA ILE A 173 -19.02 13.14 6.30
C ILE A 173 -18.70 14.60 6.65
N VAL A 174 -17.44 14.92 7.00
CA VAL A 174 -17.04 16.29 7.32
C VAL A 174 -17.27 17.23 6.15
N VAL A 175 -16.89 16.82 4.93
CA VAL A 175 -17.14 17.60 3.71
C VAL A 175 -18.63 17.77 3.48
N ALA A 176 -19.44 16.72 3.65
CA ALA A 176 -20.88 16.75 3.50
C ALA A 176 -21.56 17.73 4.49
N VAL A 177 -21.13 17.74 5.74
CA VAL A 177 -21.61 18.67 6.76
C VAL A 177 -21.22 20.11 6.41
N ALA A 178 -19.96 20.34 6.05
CA ALA A 178 -19.44 21.68 5.72
C ALA A 178 -20.14 22.30 4.52
N LEU A 179 -20.54 21.48 3.53
CA LEU A 179 -21.22 21.94 2.32
C LEU A 179 -22.76 21.78 2.35
N ARG A 180 -23.31 21.29 3.48
CA ARG A 180 -24.75 21.02 3.67
C ARG A 180 -25.32 19.94 2.72
N GLU A 181 -24.48 19.01 2.27
CA GLU A 181 -24.80 17.91 1.34
C GLU A 181 -24.87 16.55 2.07
N ILE A 182 -25.22 16.57 3.38
CA ILE A 182 -25.17 15.37 4.22
C ILE A 182 -26.15 14.29 3.72
N LEU A 183 -27.38 14.67 3.35
CA LEU A 183 -28.40 13.69 2.95
C LEU A 183 -28.02 12.90 1.67
N PRO A 184 -27.61 13.54 0.57
CA PRO A 184 -27.20 12.78 -0.61
C PRO A 184 -25.92 11.97 -0.37
N VAL A 185 -24.97 12.43 0.43
CA VAL A 185 -23.79 11.64 0.80
C VAL A 185 -24.20 10.41 1.60
N MET A 186 -25.03 10.54 2.62
CA MET A 186 -25.49 9.41 3.45
C MET A 186 -26.32 8.39 2.67
N LYS A 187 -27.12 8.81 1.66
CA LYS A 187 -27.83 7.89 0.75
C LYS A 187 -26.89 6.92 0.03
N GLY A 188 -25.68 7.32 -0.29
CA GLY A 188 -24.68 6.45 -0.86
C GLY A 188 -23.82 5.73 0.17
N LEU A 189 -23.38 6.45 1.20
CA LEU A 189 -22.45 5.95 2.21
C LEU A 189 -23.04 4.77 3.01
N ILE A 190 -24.30 4.83 3.40
CA ILE A 190 -24.94 3.77 4.18
C ILE A 190 -24.97 2.45 3.41
N PRO A 191 -25.50 2.35 2.18
CA PRO A 191 -25.47 1.11 1.43
C PRO A 191 -24.02 0.60 1.18
N GLY A 192 -23.09 1.50 0.87
CA GLY A 192 -21.68 1.14 0.70
C GLY A 192 -21.05 0.58 1.98
N ALA A 193 -21.31 1.19 3.14
CA ALA A 193 -20.82 0.71 4.42
C ALA A 193 -21.47 -0.62 4.84
N LEU A 194 -22.76 -0.78 4.57
CA LEU A 194 -23.46 -2.06 4.85
C LEU A 194 -22.90 -3.20 4.00
N SER A 195 -22.62 -2.97 2.71
CA SER A 195 -21.99 -3.99 1.86
C SER A 195 -20.59 -4.34 2.35
N SER A 196 -19.82 -3.35 2.82
CA SER A 196 -18.51 -3.60 3.45
C SER A 196 -18.62 -4.41 4.74
N ALA A 197 -19.56 -4.04 5.62
CA ALA A 197 -19.80 -4.77 6.87
C ALA A 197 -20.24 -6.22 6.62
N LEU A 198 -21.09 -6.44 5.63
CA LEU A 198 -21.51 -7.79 5.23
C LEU A 198 -20.31 -8.62 4.74
N LEU A 199 -19.45 -8.06 3.90
CA LEU A 199 -18.27 -8.76 3.40
C LEU A 199 -17.28 -9.09 4.53
N LEU A 200 -17.02 -8.15 5.45
CA LEU A 200 -16.20 -8.36 6.64
C LEU A 200 -16.78 -9.46 7.55
N GLN A 201 -18.11 -9.50 7.71
CA GLN A 201 -18.78 -10.52 8.51
C GLN A 201 -18.69 -11.91 7.87
N ILE A 202 -18.89 -12.01 6.54
CA ILE A 202 -18.82 -13.29 5.82
C ILE A 202 -17.42 -13.88 5.87
N THR A 203 -16.36 -13.05 5.85
CA THR A 203 -14.96 -13.47 5.86
C THR A 203 -14.33 -13.50 7.26
N ASP A 204 -15.09 -13.20 8.30
CA ASP A 204 -14.61 -13.05 9.69
C ASP A 204 -13.35 -12.18 9.85
N SER A 205 -13.29 -11.08 9.09
CA SER A 205 -12.09 -10.25 8.93
C SER A 205 -12.13 -8.96 9.76
N TRP A 206 -12.73 -8.97 10.95
CA TRP A 206 -12.81 -7.79 11.80
C TRP A 206 -11.45 -7.41 12.42
N PRO A 207 -11.01 -6.13 12.35
CA PRO A 207 -9.66 -5.72 12.75
C PRO A 207 -9.47 -5.55 14.27
N SER A 208 -10.04 -6.44 15.11
CA SER A 208 -10.04 -6.32 16.58
C SER A 208 -8.64 -6.24 17.20
N ALA A 209 -7.76 -7.18 16.89
CA ALA A 209 -6.43 -7.28 17.51
C ALA A 209 -5.51 -6.07 17.23
N ARG A 210 -5.60 -5.46 16.04
CA ARG A 210 -4.79 -4.26 15.71
C ARG A 210 -5.32 -3.00 16.38
N VAL A 211 -6.62 -2.91 16.57
CA VAL A 211 -7.24 -1.78 17.30
C VAL A 211 -6.84 -1.86 18.77
N GLU A 212 -6.88 -3.04 19.37
CA GLU A 212 -6.43 -3.27 20.76
C GLU A 212 -4.95 -2.91 20.94
N ALA A 213 -4.06 -3.38 20.05
CA ALA A 213 -2.63 -3.06 20.11
C ALA A 213 -2.35 -1.55 19.98
N ALA A 214 -3.14 -0.83 19.18
CA ALA A 214 -3.00 0.62 19.02
C ALA A 214 -3.46 1.41 20.27
N ILE A 215 -4.48 0.91 20.97
CA ILE A 215 -5.04 1.56 22.18
C ILE A 215 -4.11 1.35 23.40
N HIS A 216 -3.44 0.21 23.50
CA HIS A 216 -2.60 -0.14 24.66
C HIS A 216 -1.16 0.39 24.55
N ASN A 217 -0.83 1.22 23.58
CA ASN A 217 0.51 1.78 23.44
C ASN A 217 0.71 2.99 24.37
N GLU A 218 1.43 2.78 25.48
CA GLU A 218 1.69 3.81 26.50
C GLU A 218 2.76 4.86 26.07
N ASN A 219 3.50 4.62 24.99
CA ASN A 219 4.59 5.49 24.57
C ASN A 219 4.15 6.53 23.55
N VAL A 220 3.88 7.76 24.00
CA VAL A 220 3.40 8.87 23.14
C VAL A 220 4.45 9.42 22.17
N THR A 221 5.75 9.23 22.44
CA THR A 221 6.83 9.79 21.60
C THR A 221 7.03 9.00 20.30
N ALA A 222 6.85 7.69 20.33
CA ALA A 222 6.96 6.85 19.15
C ALA A 222 5.94 7.21 18.04
N PRO A 223 4.64 7.43 18.33
CA PRO A 223 3.68 7.90 17.35
C PRO A 223 4.07 9.21 16.65
N LEU A 224 4.61 10.17 17.40
CA LEU A 224 5.01 11.46 16.82
C LEU A 224 6.16 11.30 15.83
N GLY A 225 7.16 10.49 16.13
CA GLY A 225 8.26 10.16 15.22
C GLY A 225 7.76 9.51 13.93
N THR A 226 6.84 8.55 14.04
CA THR A 226 6.25 7.84 12.89
C THR A 226 5.36 8.74 12.04
N ILE A 227 4.52 9.58 12.65
CA ILE A 227 3.70 10.58 11.93
C ILE A 227 4.59 11.55 11.17
N ALA A 228 5.60 12.09 11.82
CA ALA A 228 6.56 13.01 11.23
C ALA A 228 7.33 12.37 10.07
N GLY A 229 7.73 11.11 10.24
CA GLY A 229 8.45 10.37 9.20
C GLY A 229 7.60 10.07 7.97
N GLN A 230 6.33 9.68 8.14
CA GLN A 230 5.41 9.50 7.02
C GLN A 230 5.13 10.83 6.30
N PHE A 231 4.97 11.92 7.05
CA PHE A 231 4.86 13.25 6.47
C PHE A 231 6.12 13.64 5.68
N LEU A 232 7.30 13.30 6.19
CA LEU A 232 8.56 13.53 5.50
C LEU A 232 8.71 12.65 4.26
N ALA A 233 8.26 11.39 4.30
CA ALA A 233 8.22 10.49 3.14
C ALA A 233 7.27 11.03 2.06
N LEU A 234 6.08 11.48 2.44
CA LEU A 234 5.15 12.17 1.53
C LEU A 234 5.80 13.40 0.88
N SER A 235 6.56 14.17 1.66
CA SER A 235 7.28 15.34 1.16
C SER A 235 8.40 14.96 0.18
N GLY A 236 9.29 14.05 0.58
CA GLY A 236 10.45 13.62 -0.21
C GLY A 236 10.06 12.93 -1.52
N GLY A 237 9.06 12.05 -1.49
CA GLY A 237 8.57 11.35 -2.68
C GLY A 237 7.86 12.24 -3.71
N THR A 238 7.41 13.41 -3.30
CA THR A 238 6.68 14.36 -4.17
C THR A 238 7.35 15.74 -4.31
N ALA A 239 8.62 15.84 -3.96
CA ALA A 239 9.35 17.12 -3.96
C ALA A 239 8.60 18.24 -3.20
N GLY A 240 7.93 17.89 -2.09
CA GLY A 240 7.14 18.82 -1.26
C GLY A 240 5.75 19.16 -1.80
N LEU A 241 5.41 18.77 -3.03
CA LEU A 241 4.12 19.15 -3.65
C LEU A 241 2.91 18.55 -2.92
N ALA A 242 2.98 17.31 -2.47
CA ALA A 242 1.86 16.73 -1.72
C ALA A 242 1.64 17.44 -0.37
N VAL A 243 2.70 17.89 0.28
CA VAL A 243 2.59 18.71 1.50
C VAL A 243 1.92 20.06 1.20
N LEU A 244 2.28 20.70 0.09
CA LEU A 244 1.62 21.93 -0.35
C LEU A 244 0.13 21.69 -0.63
N GLY A 245 -0.23 20.59 -1.31
CA GLY A 245 -1.60 20.19 -1.57
C GLY A 245 -2.39 19.92 -0.29
N LEU A 246 -1.75 19.28 0.69
CA LEU A 246 -2.32 19.05 2.03
C LEU A 246 -2.65 20.38 2.72
N ILE A 247 -1.71 21.32 2.75
CA ILE A 247 -1.91 22.63 3.38
C ILE A 247 -3.00 23.42 2.68
N VAL A 248 -3.03 23.40 1.34
CA VAL A 248 -4.09 24.01 0.56
C VAL A 248 -5.44 23.40 0.90
N GLY A 249 -5.54 22.06 0.93
CA GLY A 249 -6.77 21.34 1.27
C GLY A 249 -7.30 21.70 2.66
N VAL A 250 -6.42 21.67 3.66
CA VAL A 250 -6.78 22.03 5.04
C VAL A 250 -7.15 23.51 5.20
N ALA A 251 -6.40 24.42 4.55
CA ALA A 251 -6.69 25.85 4.60
C ALA A 251 -8.03 26.22 3.97
N LEU A 252 -8.48 25.45 2.98
CA LEU A 252 -9.74 25.67 2.29
C LEU A 252 -10.98 25.26 3.11
N ILE A 253 -10.84 24.51 4.20
CA ILE A 253 -11.98 24.12 5.08
C ILE A 253 -12.79 25.34 5.54
N ARG A 254 -12.12 26.49 5.75
CA ARG A 254 -12.75 27.73 6.21
C ARG A 254 -13.36 28.58 5.10
N ASN A 255 -13.22 28.16 3.85
CA ASN A 255 -13.65 28.93 2.69
C ASN A 255 -14.85 28.25 2.01
N SER A 256 -16.02 28.87 2.03
CA SER A 256 -17.24 28.36 1.39
C SER A 256 -17.14 28.18 -0.13
N SER A 257 -16.15 28.78 -0.78
CA SER A 257 -15.84 28.60 -2.21
C SER A 257 -14.77 27.53 -2.49
N ALA A 258 -14.42 26.74 -1.48
CA ALA A 258 -13.40 25.72 -1.60
C ALA A 258 -13.85 24.56 -2.49
N ASN A 259 -12.91 24.01 -3.28
CA ASN A 259 -13.19 22.79 -4.01
C ASN A 259 -13.32 21.59 -3.04
N PRO A 260 -14.43 20.88 -3.05
CA PRO A 260 -14.70 19.77 -2.11
C PRO A 260 -13.63 18.68 -2.13
N ALA A 261 -13.05 18.39 -3.30
CA ALA A 261 -11.99 17.38 -3.42
C ALA A 261 -10.74 17.77 -2.65
N ALA A 262 -10.31 19.04 -2.71
CA ALA A 262 -9.13 19.49 -1.99
C ALA A 262 -9.32 19.37 -0.46
N VAL A 263 -10.50 19.71 0.04
CA VAL A 263 -10.88 19.55 1.45
C VAL A 263 -10.89 18.07 1.84
N PHE A 264 -11.51 17.22 1.04
CA PHE A 264 -11.56 15.78 1.26
C PHE A 264 -10.17 15.17 1.37
N PHE A 265 -9.28 15.47 0.42
CA PHE A 265 -7.91 14.95 0.45
C PHE A 265 -7.11 15.48 1.64
N GLY A 266 -7.26 16.77 1.97
CA GLY A 266 -6.58 17.35 3.12
C GLY A 266 -6.97 16.68 4.45
N ILE A 267 -8.27 16.54 4.71
CA ILE A 267 -8.76 15.92 5.95
C ILE A 267 -8.38 14.44 5.99
N SER A 268 -8.63 13.70 4.92
CA SER A 268 -8.34 12.27 4.89
C SER A 268 -6.85 11.96 5.01
N ALA A 269 -5.97 12.74 4.39
CA ALA A 269 -4.53 12.56 4.52
C ALA A 269 -4.03 12.84 5.94
N VAL A 270 -4.51 13.90 6.60
CA VAL A 270 -4.20 14.15 8.03
C VAL A 270 -4.63 12.96 8.88
N GLY A 271 -5.85 12.48 8.69
CA GLY A 271 -6.35 11.35 9.46
C GLY A 271 -5.55 10.06 9.22
N VAL A 272 -5.12 9.79 7.97
CA VAL A 272 -4.26 8.63 7.67
C VAL A 272 -2.90 8.76 8.35
N LEU A 273 -2.28 9.94 8.31
CA LEU A 273 -1.01 10.19 9.01
C LEU A 273 -1.13 9.90 10.51
N LEU A 274 -2.21 10.36 11.14
CA LEU A 274 -2.46 10.13 12.57
C LEU A 274 -2.71 8.65 12.86
N MET A 275 -3.62 8.01 12.12
CA MET A 275 -3.99 6.62 12.36
C MET A 275 -2.83 5.65 12.08
N SER A 276 -2.08 5.87 11.00
CA SER A 276 -0.94 5.03 10.66
C SER A 276 0.24 5.26 11.60
N GLY A 277 0.44 6.48 12.09
CA GLY A 277 1.43 6.78 13.12
C GLY A 277 1.16 6.02 14.41
N LEU A 278 -0.08 5.97 14.85
CA LEU A 278 -0.50 5.17 16.01
C LEU A 278 -0.32 3.67 15.77
N ALA A 279 -0.73 3.17 14.60
CA ALA A 279 -0.65 1.74 14.28
C ALA A 279 0.78 1.20 14.14
N LEU A 280 1.77 2.06 13.84
CA LEU A 280 3.17 1.68 13.65
C LEU A 280 4.06 2.02 14.86
N ALA A 281 3.53 2.71 15.85
CA ALA A 281 4.30 3.27 16.96
C ALA A 281 4.98 2.22 17.88
N GLY A 282 4.51 0.98 17.87
CA GLY A 282 5.12 -0.11 18.65
C GLY A 282 6.24 -0.87 17.92
N SER A 283 6.59 -0.47 16.70
CA SER A 283 7.60 -1.18 15.91
C SER A 283 8.98 -0.56 16.12
N ASP A 284 9.97 -1.41 16.38
CA ASP A 284 11.40 -1.09 16.48
C ASP A 284 12.10 -0.98 15.11
N ARG A 285 11.40 -1.26 14.02
CA ARG A 285 11.97 -1.30 12.67
C ARG A 285 12.27 0.10 12.13
N VAL A 286 13.46 0.26 11.54
CA VAL A 286 13.91 1.55 10.98
C VAL A 286 13.03 2.09 9.85
N ASP A 287 12.42 1.23 9.04
CA ASP A 287 11.55 1.64 7.94
C ASP A 287 10.20 2.21 8.42
N THR A 288 9.79 1.98 9.67
CA THR A 288 8.55 2.55 10.22
C THR A 288 8.59 4.06 10.36
N LEU A 289 9.77 4.66 10.56
CA LEU A 289 9.94 6.11 10.59
C LEU A 289 9.86 6.80 9.22
N LEU A 290 9.96 6.06 8.09
CA LEU A 290 9.79 6.60 6.75
C LEU A 290 8.80 5.77 5.93
N TYR A 291 7.80 5.20 6.61
CA TYR A 291 6.85 4.26 6.04
C TYR A 291 5.88 4.96 5.08
N SER A 292 6.17 4.94 3.78
CA SER A 292 5.35 5.62 2.78
C SER A 292 4.15 4.80 2.28
N ARG A 293 4.13 3.49 2.46
CA ARG A 293 3.06 2.61 1.98
C ARG A 293 1.66 3.09 2.39
N TYR A 294 1.48 3.55 3.64
CA TYR A 294 0.17 3.93 4.14
C TYR A 294 -0.31 5.28 3.61
N ILE A 295 0.57 6.26 3.45
CA ILE A 295 0.23 7.58 2.95
C ILE A 295 0.33 7.68 1.42
N GLY A 296 1.00 6.74 0.76
CA GLY A 296 1.23 6.72 -0.69
C GLY A 296 -0.04 6.91 -1.54
N PRO A 297 -1.17 6.24 -1.27
CA PRO A 297 -2.42 6.47 -2.00
C PRO A 297 -2.91 7.93 -1.99
N TRP A 298 -2.52 8.73 -0.99
CA TRP A 298 -2.85 10.17 -0.90
C TRP A 298 -1.82 11.08 -1.54
N ALA A 299 -0.60 10.60 -1.78
CA ALA A 299 0.47 11.39 -2.39
C ALA A 299 0.04 11.95 -3.76
N ILE A 300 -0.53 11.08 -4.61
CA ILE A 300 -0.96 11.43 -5.96
C ILE A 300 -2.07 12.50 -5.97
N PRO A 301 -3.22 12.33 -5.32
CA PRO A 301 -4.26 13.35 -5.32
C PRO A 301 -3.79 14.68 -4.70
N LEU A 302 -2.94 14.63 -3.68
CA LEU A 302 -2.41 15.84 -3.05
C LEU A 302 -1.48 16.62 -3.97
N PHE A 303 -0.54 15.97 -4.70
CA PHE A 303 0.27 16.72 -5.65
C PHE A 303 -0.55 17.23 -6.85
N VAL A 304 -1.60 16.51 -7.27
CA VAL A 304 -2.52 17.01 -8.31
C VAL A 304 -3.25 18.27 -7.83
N VAL A 305 -3.72 18.31 -6.58
CA VAL A 305 -4.30 19.52 -5.97
C VAL A 305 -3.29 20.67 -5.96
N ALA A 306 -2.04 20.40 -5.55
CA ALA A 306 -0.99 21.42 -5.54
C ALA A 306 -0.72 22.00 -6.93
N LEU A 307 -0.53 21.14 -7.94
CA LEU A 307 -0.29 21.54 -9.33
C LEU A 307 -1.46 22.35 -9.91
N ALA A 308 -2.69 21.90 -9.69
CA ALA A 308 -3.89 22.58 -10.16
C ALA A 308 -4.03 23.96 -9.49
N THR A 309 -3.88 24.03 -8.16
CA THR A 309 -3.96 25.31 -7.43
C THR A 309 -2.85 26.27 -7.83
N ALA A 310 -1.62 25.78 -7.97
CA ALA A 310 -0.48 26.59 -8.37
C ALA A 310 -0.62 27.15 -9.79
N SER A 311 -1.33 26.45 -10.67
CA SER A 311 -1.54 26.88 -12.07
C SER A 311 -2.66 27.88 -12.25
N THR A 312 -3.63 27.93 -11.33
CA THR A 312 -4.81 28.79 -11.41
C THR A 312 -4.75 30.00 -10.48
N ARG A 313 -3.98 29.90 -9.40
CA ARG A 313 -3.84 30.94 -8.37
C ARG A 313 -2.39 31.04 -7.94
N MET A 314 -1.94 32.25 -7.62
CA MET A 314 -0.63 32.38 -6.99
C MET A 314 -0.63 31.74 -5.62
N ILE A 315 0.29 30.79 -5.42
CA ILE A 315 0.48 30.16 -4.11
C ILE A 315 0.91 31.24 -3.11
N SER A 316 0.20 31.33 -2.00
CA SER A 316 0.50 32.32 -0.98
C SER A 316 1.88 32.06 -0.35
N ARG A 317 2.62 33.15 -0.05
CA ARG A 317 3.89 33.04 0.71
C ARG A 317 3.68 32.27 2.02
N ARG A 318 2.53 32.50 2.67
CA ARG A 318 2.18 31.83 3.93
C ARG A 318 2.09 30.31 3.76
N SER A 319 1.48 29.81 2.68
CA SER A 319 1.40 28.38 2.43
C SER A 319 2.78 27.74 2.21
N ILE A 320 3.67 28.42 1.48
CA ILE A 320 5.04 27.96 1.29
C ILE A 320 5.81 27.92 2.62
N TYR A 321 5.79 29.01 3.39
CA TYR A 321 6.50 29.04 4.67
C TYR A 321 5.96 28.02 5.66
N LEU A 322 4.65 27.81 5.70
CA LEU A 322 4.05 26.77 6.53
C LEU A 322 4.51 25.37 6.09
N SER A 323 4.55 25.11 4.77
CA SER A 323 5.08 23.85 4.24
C SER A 323 6.53 23.63 4.66
N LEU A 324 7.38 24.64 4.49
CA LEU A 324 8.79 24.58 4.87
C LEU A 324 8.96 24.32 6.36
N SER A 325 8.22 25.04 7.21
CA SER A 325 8.27 24.87 8.67
C SER A 325 7.86 23.46 9.09
N LEU A 326 6.79 22.92 8.50
CA LEU A 326 6.33 21.56 8.82
C LEU A 326 7.30 20.49 8.32
N ILE A 327 7.94 20.67 7.16
CA ILE A 327 8.97 19.76 6.65
C ILE A 327 10.20 19.77 7.57
N CYS A 328 10.67 20.95 7.99
CA CYS A 328 11.78 21.06 8.93
C CYS A 328 11.45 20.42 10.30
N LEU A 329 10.24 20.70 10.83
CA LEU A 329 9.78 20.11 12.08
C LEU A 329 9.70 18.58 12.00
N ALA A 330 9.19 18.06 10.89
CA ALA A 330 9.13 16.62 10.65
C ALA A 330 10.53 15.99 10.59
N ALA A 331 11.48 16.64 9.90
CA ALA A 331 12.87 16.16 9.87
C ALA A 331 13.49 16.14 11.27
N ILE A 332 13.32 17.20 12.05
CA ILE A 332 13.80 17.25 13.45
C ILE A 332 13.18 16.13 14.30
N SER A 333 11.87 15.88 14.15
CA SER A 333 11.17 14.81 14.88
C SER A 333 11.68 13.43 14.49
N VAL A 334 11.96 13.17 13.20
CA VAL A 334 12.57 11.91 12.74
C VAL A 334 13.97 11.74 13.32
N LEU A 335 14.79 12.79 13.31
CA LEU A 335 16.13 12.76 13.87
C LEU A 335 16.10 12.47 15.38
N ALA A 336 15.19 13.11 16.10
CA ALA A 336 15.00 12.86 17.53
C ALA A 336 14.53 11.44 17.85
N SER A 337 13.77 10.82 16.95
CA SER A 337 13.22 9.45 17.10
C SER A 337 14.12 8.36 16.53
N ALA A 338 15.21 8.70 15.85
CA ALA A 338 16.07 7.73 15.16
C ALA A 338 16.71 6.69 16.09
N HIS A 339 16.89 7.01 17.36
CA HIS A 339 17.42 6.09 18.37
C HIS A 339 16.42 5.02 18.84
N LEU A 340 15.13 5.18 18.52
CA LEU A 340 14.06 4.24 18.90
C LEU A 340 13.92 3.07 17.92
N VAL A 341 14.64 3.09 16.82
CA VAL A 341 14.50 2.11 15.74
C VAL A 341 15.86 1.50 15.39
N ALA A 342 15.84 0.25 14.94
CA ALA A 342 17.04 -0.50 14.60
C ALA A 342 16.82 -1.41 13.37
N GLY A 343 17.85 -2.10 12.93
CA GLY A 343 17.81 -3.13 11.91
C GLY A 343 17.81 -2.60 10.47
N THR A 344 17.66 -3.53 9.53
CA THR A 344 17.64 -3.23 8.09
C THR A 344 16.24 -2.84 7.63
N PRO A 345 16.13 -1.79 6.80
CA PRO A 345 14.83 -1.36 6.29
C PRO A 345 14.27 -2.34 5.27
N ARG A 346 12.96 -2.48 5.27
CA ARG A 346 12.23 -3.13 4.19
C ARG A 346 11.96 -2.10 3.10
N THR A 347 12.75 -2.10 2.04
CA THR A 347 12.66 -1.12 0.93
C THR A 347 11.28 -1.04 0.31
N ILE A 348 10.55 -2.15 0.29
CA ILE A 348 9.16 -2.22 -0.19
C ILE A 348 8.17 -1.40 0.67
N MET A 349 8.55 -0.97 1.86
CA MET A 349 7.72 -0.15 2.74
C MET A 349 7.99 1.35 2.61
N THR A 350 9.09 1.72 1.94
CA THR A 350 9.55 3.11 1.74
C THR A 350 9.53 3.51 0.27
N LEU A 351 8.51 3.08 -0.48
CA LEU A 351 8.42 3.18 -1.96
C LEU A 351 8.75 4.57 -2.51
N ASP A 352 8.18 5.61 -1.91
CA ASP A 352 8.32 6.98 -2.39
C ASP A 352 9.70 7.57 -2.13
N MET A 353 10.46 6.94 -1.22
CA MET A 353 11.78 7.38 -0.78
C MET A 353 12.92 6.51 -1.32
N SER A 354 12.65 5.55 -2.18
CA SER A 354 13.62 4.53 -2.63
C SER A 354 14.93 5.15 -3.17
N THR A 355 14.85 6.23 -3.95
CA THR A 355 16.06 6.93 -4.44
C THR A 355 16.86 7.53 -3.29
N LEU A 356 16.22 8.30 -2.42
CA LEU A 356 16.91 8.99 -1.32
C LEU A 356 17.48 7.99 -0.32
N TRP A 357 16.74 6.91 -0.08
CA TRP A 357 17.17 5.81 0.78
C TRP A 357 18.40 5.10 0.24
N SER A 358 18.40 4.79 -1.06
CA SER A 358 19.53 4.14 -1.73
C SER A 358 20.77 5.06 -1.80
N LEU A 359 20.58 6.32 -2.13
CA LEU A 359 21.68 7.30 -2.17
C LEU A 359 22.29 7.56 -0.77
N ALA A 360 21.50 7.39 0.27
CA ALA A 360 21.93 7.52 1.67
C ALA A 360 22.51 6.22 2.25
N ASP A 361 22.67 5.17 1.45
CA ASP A 361 23.12 3.84 1.87
C ASP A 361 22.31 3.29 3.07
N GLY A 362 20.98 3.48 3.01
CA GLY A 362 20.06 3.04 4.06
C GLY A 362 20.14 3.83 5.38
N LYS A 363 20.87 4.96 5.42
CA LYS A 363 21.03 5.77 6.63
C LYS A 363 19.82 6.70 6.81
N LEU A 364 19.00 6.41 7.81
CA LEU A 364 17.77 7.14 8.13
C LEU A 364 17.98 8.66 8.22
N VAL A 365 18.99 9.09 8.99
CA VAL A 365 19.30 10.51 9.22
C VAL A 365 19.60 11.24 7.91
N VAL A 366 20.44 10.65 7.05
CA VAL A 366 20.83 11.22 5.77
C VAL A 366 19.62 11.31 4.82
N THR A 367 18.81 10.23 4.79
CA THR A 367 17.59 10.19 3.98
C THR A 367 16.60 11.27 4.41
N ALA A 368 16.39 11.45 5.72
CA ALA A 368 15.48 12.46 6.26
C ALA A 368 15.94 13.90 5.92
N LEU A 369 17.23 14.17 6.10
CA LEU A 369 17.81 15.48 5.75
C LEU A 369 17.73 15.75 4.24
N ALA A 370 18.06 14.76 3.40
CA ALA A 370 17.97 14.88 1.94
C ALA A 370 16.52 15.17 1.50
N ALA A 371 15.54 14.46 2.07
CA ALA A 371 14.13 14.70 1.80
C ALA A 371 13.70 16.12 2.17
N ALA A 372 14.09 16.60 3.34
CA ALA A 372 13.77 17.96 3.79
C ALA A 372 14.40 19.03 2.87
N VAL A 373 15.68 18.88 2.53
CA VAL A 373 16.40 19.83 1.67
C VAL A 373 15.81 19.86 0.26
N ILE A 374 15.64 18.69 -0.38
CA ILE A 374 15.10 18.62 -1.74
C ILE A 374 13.69 19.20 -1.80
N SER A 375 12.81 18.83 -0.86
CA SER A 375 11.45 19.34 -0.80
C SER A 375 11.42 20.87 -0.60
N SER A 376 12.28 21.39 0.26
CA SER A 376 12.35 22.82 0.54
C SER A 376 12.83 23.63 -0.68
N LEU A 377 13.91 23.19 -1.32
CA LEU A 377 14.43 23.79 -2.55
C LEU A 377 13.41 23.73 -3.68
N SER A 378 12.73 22.59 -3.83
CA SER A 378 11.69 22.40 -4.84
C SER A 378 10.53 23.37 -4.65
N LEU A 379 9.99 23.49 -3.43
CA LEU A 379 8.90 24.44 -3.14
C LEU A 379 9.28 25.88 -3.40
N MET A 380 10.51 26.29 -3.06
CA MET A 380 11.01 27.64 -3.36
C MET A 380 11.13 27.90 -4.87
N THR A 381 11.54 26.88 -5.63
CA THR A 381 11.70 26.96 -7.10
C THR A 381 10.33 26.93 -7.81
N VAL A 382 9.44 26.03 -7.42
CA VAL A 382 8.08 25.91 -7.98
C VAL A 382 7.29 27.21 -7.81
N ARG A 383 7.49 27.94 -6.73
CA ARG A 383 6.88 29.25 -6.52
C ARG A 383 7.26 30.26 -7.62
N LYS A 384 8.49 30.19 -8.14
CA LYS A 384 8.99 31.08 -9.19
C LYS A 384 8.61 30.57 -10.59
N ASN A 385 8.63 29.29 -10.79
CA ASN A 385 8.38 28.66 -12.09
C ASN A 385 7.68 27.28 -11.89
N LEU A 386 6.38 27.22 -12.17
CA LEU A 386 5.58 26.01 -12.00
C LEU A 386 5.97 24.88 -12.96
N ILE A 387 6.57 25.18 -14.13
CA ILE A 387 7.01 24.16 -15.09
C ILE A 387 8.06 23.22 -14.46
N VAL A 388 8.82 23.72 -13.49
CA VAL A 388 9.81 22.92 -12.77
C VAL A 388 9.17 21.79 -11.94
N ALA A 389 7.93 21.95 -11.48
CA ALA A 389 7.26 20.99 -10.63
C ALA A 389 7.12 19.58 -11.25
N PRO A 390 6.53 19.39 -12.45
CA PRO A 390 6.46 18.08 -13.07
C PRO A 390 7.84 17.52 -13.44
N ILE A 391 8.80 18.35 -13.77
CA ILE A 391 10.18 17.93 -14.05
C ILE A 391 10.82 17.34 -12.79
N LEU A 392 10.70 17.99 -11.65
CA LEU A 392 11.21 17.50 -10.37
C LEU A 392 10.54 16.19 -9.94
N LEU A 393 9.20 16.11 -10.10
CA LEU A 393 8.48 14.86 -9.81
C LEU A 393 9.02 13.69 -10.65
N VAL A 394 9.19 13.90 -11.95
CA VAL A 394 9.71 12.86 -12.86
C VAL A 394 11.17 12.53 -12.52
N SER A 395 12.01 13.54 -12.23
CA SER A 395 13.41 13.34 -11.87
C SER A 395 13.62 12.53 -10.58
N LEU A 396 12.69 12.62 -9.62
CA LEU A 396 12.71 11.81 -8.41
C LEU A 396 12.06 10.44 -8.65
N ALA A 397 10.99 10.39 -9.43
CA ALA A 397 10.23 9.18 -9.67
C ALA A 397 11.02 8.14 -10.48
N VAL A 398 11.69 8.55 -11.57
CA VAL A 398 12.39 7.61 -12.45
C VAL A 398 13.49 6.80 -11.74
N PRO A 399 14.43 7.39 -11.00
CA PRO A 399 15.40 6.60 -10.23
C PRO A 399 14.74 5.73 -9.16
N SER A 400 13.69 6.24 -8.48
CA SER A 400 12.95 5.44 -7.48
C SER A 400 12.29 4.21 -8.09
N LEU A 401 11.73 4.35 -9.29
CA LEU A 401 11.19 3.24 -10.07
C LEU A 401 12.25 2.20 -10.40
N LEU A 402 13.39 2.62 -10.94
CA LEU A 402 14.46 1.70 -11.32
C LEU A 402 14.96 0.90 -10.13
N ILE A 403 15.22 1.56 -8.99
CA ILE A 403 15.68 0.92 -7.75
C ILE A 403 14.60 -0.03 -7.20
N ALA A 404 13.36 0.42 -7.14
CA ALA A 404 12.27 -0.40 -6.62
C ALA A 404 11.99 -1.62 -7.51
N HIS A 405 12.03 -1.45 -8.83
CA HIS A 405 11.87 -2.56 -9.77
C HIS A 405 13.00 -3.58 -9.68
N GLN A 406 14.24 -3.13 -9.54
CA GLN A 406 15.39 -4.02 -9.33
C GLN A 406 15.24 -4.82 -8.04
N ASN A 407 14.79 -4.18 -6.95
CA ASN A 407 14.55 -4.86 -5.68
C ASN A 407 13.40 -5.88 -5.77
N LEU A 408 12.30 -5.54 -6.44
CA LEU A 408 11.18 -6.47 -6.64
C LEU A 408 11.56 -7.66 -7.52
N HIS A 409 12.31 -7.43 -8.58
CA HIS A 409 12.83 -8.51 -9.43
C HIS A 409 13.68 -9.48 -8.60
N ARG A 410 14.63 -8.96 -7.82
CA ARG A 410 15.45 -9.80 -6.94
C ARG A 410 14.63 -10.59 -5.92
N VAL A 411 13.59 -9.98 -5.34
CA VAL A 411 12.70 -10.68 -4.39
C VAL A 411 11.93 -11.79 -5.10
N GLY A 412 11.39 -11.53 -6.30
CA GLY A 412 10.71 -12.52 -7.12
C GLY A 412 11.62 -13.68 -7.53
N GLU A 413 12.85 -13.39 -7.99
CA GLU A 413 13.83 -14.43 -8.33
C GLU A 413 14.23 -15.32 -7.14
N ILE A 414 14.29 -14.74 -5.92
CA ILE A 414 14.54 -15.49 -4.70
C ILE A 414 13.34 -16.37 -4.36
N ALA A 415 12.11 -15.87 -4.51
CA ALA A 415 10.89 -16.62 -4.23
C ALA A 415 10.66 -17.76 -5.21
N ASP A 416 11.06 -17.56 -6.47
CA ASP A 416 10.97 -18.57 -7.51
C ASP A 416 11.72 -19.85 -7.14
N GLY A 417 11.01 -21.00 -7.14
CA GLY A 417 11.53 -22.30 -6.75
C GLY A 417 11.81 -22.48 -5.25
N GLN A 418 11.21 -21.67 -4.38
CA GLN A 418 11.26 -21.86 -2.92
C GLN A 418 10.01 -22.55 -2.34
N ALA A 419 9.09 -22.98 -3.19
CA ALA A 419 7.95 -23.83 -2.85
C ALA A 419 7.81 -25.00 -3.83
N ALA A 420 8.89 -25.40 -4.50
CA ALA A 420 8.87 -26.48 -5.48
C ALA A 420 8.48 -27.83 -4.88
N THR A 421 8.73 -28.05 -3.58
CA THR A 421 8.29 -29.28 -2.90
C THR A 421 6.79 -29.30 -2.57
N SER A 422 6.03 -28.24 -2.86
CA SER A 422 4.57 -28.26 -2.80
C SER A 422 3.97 -29.34 -3.70
N GLU A 423 4.57 -29.61 -4.86
CA GLU A 423 4.16 -30.68 -5.78
C GLU A 423 4.29 -32.10 -5.19
N LEU A 424 5.05 -32.26 -4.12
CA LEU A 424 5.24 -33.53 -3.42
C LEU A 424 4.25 -33.72 -2.28
N VAL A 425 3.43 -32.71 -1.96
CA VAL A 425 2.38 -32.84 -0.94
C VAL A 425 1.22 -33.62 -1.54
N PRO A 426 0.82 -34.76 -0.95
CA PRO A 426 -0.28 -35.56 -1.49
C PRO A 426 -1.63 -34.84 -1.41
N ASP A 427 -2.51 -35.11 -2.38
CA ASP A 427 -3.85 -34.49 -2.49
C ASP A 427 -4.77 -34.72 -1.29
N TYR A 428 -4.49 -35.78 -0.45
CA TYR A 428 -5.28 -36.07 0.73
C TYR A 428 -4.88 -35.28 1.98
N VAL A 429 -3.91 -34.36 1.87
CA VAL A 429 -3.42 -33.57 3.00
C VAL A 429 -4.31 -32.34 3.20
N ASP A 430 -4.99 -32.28 4.33
CA ASP A 430 -5.86 -31.15 4.67
C ASP A 430 -5.13 -30.04 5.44
N CYS A 431 -3.97 -30.36 6.06
CA CYS A 431 -3.19 -29.39 6.84
C CYS A 431 -1.68 -29.60 6.66
N LEU A 432 -0.97 -28.51 6.36
CA LEU A 432 0.49 -28.46 6.24
C LEU A 432 1.08 -27.57 7.33
N THR A 433 1.97 -28.16 8.13
CA THR A 433 2.68 -27.42 9.19
C THR A 433 3.94 -26.78 8.64
N HIS A 434 4.20 -25.54 9.03
CA HIS A 434 5.44 -24.81 8.78
C HIS A 434 6.14 -24.56 10.11
N ASP A 435 7.28 -25.21 10.31
CA ASP A 435 8.08 -25.04 11.52
C ASP A 435 8.65 -23.60 11.60
N VAL A 436 8.75 -23.06 12.82
CA VAL A 436 9.27 -21.70 13.06
C VAL A 436 10.72 -21.52 12.64
N SER A 437 11.49 -22.62 12.48
CA SER A 437 12.86 -22.60 11.94
C SER A 437 12.91 -22.10 10.51
N THR A 438 11.83 -22.25 9.74
CA THR A 438 11.73 -21.73 8.38
C THR A 438 11.46 -20.22 8.37
N LYS A 439 11.78 -19.56 7.27
CA LYS A 439 11.39 -18.15 7.08
C LYS A 439 9.86 -18.05 6.96
N SER A 440 9.25 -17.06 7.61
CA SER A 440 7.80 -16.87 7.60
C SER A 440 7.21 -16.77 6.19
N TYR A 441 7.96 -16.26 5.22
CA TYR A 441 7.49 -16.16 3.84
C TYR A 441 7.38 -17.53 3.13
N ALA A 442 8.05 -18.59 3.62
CA ALA A 442 7.90 -19.93 3.09
C ALA A 442 6.43 -20.38 3.13
N MET A 443 5.76 -20.24 4.28
CA MET A 443 4.35 -20.56 4.45
C MET A 443 3.46 -19.84 3.43
N TRP A 444 3.78 -18.59 3.10
CA TRP A 444 2.98 -17.80 2.15
C TRP A 444 3.20 -18.23 0.71
N LEU A 445 4.40 -18.71 0.34
CA LEU A 445 4.65 -19.30 -0.97
C LEU A 445 3.88 -20.61 -1.13
N TYR A 446 3.99 -21.51 -0.14
CA TYR A 446 3.24 -22.77 -0.17
C TYR A 446 1.72 -22.55 -0.20
N ARG A 447 1.20 -21.54 0.49
CA ARG A 447 -0.22 -21.19 0.45
C ARG A 447 -0.68 -20.70 -0.94
N LEU A 448 0.20 -20.11 -1.74
CA LEU A 448 -0.11 -19.74 -3.12
C LEU A 448 -0.24 -20.96 -4.01
N GLU A 449 0.61 -21.96 -3.80
CA GLU A 449 0.62 -23.21 -4.58
C GLU A 449 -0.46 -24.20 -4.13
N LEU A 450 -0.78 -24.22 -2.84
CA LEU A 450 -1.72 -25.14 -2.19
C LEU A 450 -2.82 -24.36 -1.45
N PRO A 451 -3.73 -23.68 -2.15
CA PRO A 451 -4.71 -22.79 -1.54
C PRO A 451 -5.85 -23.49 -0.80
N ASP A 452 -6.07 -24.76 -1.05
CA ASP A 452 -7.09 -25.63 -0.46
C ASP A 452 -6.64 -26.33 0.82
N ILE A 453 -5.36 -26.19 1.21
CA ILE A 453 -4.79 -26.76 2.42
C ILE A 453 -4.76 -25.71 3.55
N ASP A 454 -5.04 -26.11 4.79
CA ASP A 454 -4.81 -25.28 5.98
C ASP A 454 -3.31 -25.21 6.28
N HIS A 455 -2.75 -24.01 6.36
CA HIS A 455 -1.33 -23.79 6.64
C HIS A 455 -1.16 -23.21 8.04
N ARG A 456 -0.47 -23.96 8.92
CA ARG A 456 -0.19 -23.53 10.30
C ARG A 456 1.29 -23.36 10.54
N ARG A 457 1.64 -22.33 11.31
CA ARG A 457 3.01 -22.10 11.74
C ARG A 457 3.15 -22.47 13.21
N LEU A 458 3.93 -23.52 13.49
CA LEU A 458 4.09 -24.12 14.81
C LEU A 458 5.58 -24.30 15.13
N ASP A 459 5.92 -24.38 16.41
CA ASP A 459 7.27 -24.67 16.89
C ASP A 459 7.41 -26.18 17.19
N ILE A 460 7.57 -26.97 16.12
CA ILE A 460 7.67 -28.42 16.21
C ILE A 460 8.96 -28.83 16.92
N THR A 461 10.03 -28.11 16.70
CA THR A 461 11.31 -28.37 17.35
C THR A 461 11.28 -28.16 18.87
N SER A 462 10.35 -27.34 19.37
CA SER A 462 10.09 -27.17 20.82
C SER A 462 9.01 -28.10 21.36
N GLY A 463 8.47 -29.04 20.56
CA GLY A 463 7.53 -30.07 20.99
C GLY A 463 6.06 -29.76 20.71
N GLU A 464 5.72 -28.71 19.95
CA GLU A 464 4.36 -28.53 19.45
C GLU A 464 4.02 -29.66 18.45
N GLN A 465 2.80 -30.14 18.47
CA GLN A 465 2.37 -31.20 17.57
C GLN A 465 1.97 -30.63 16.22
N PRO A 466 2.44 -31.19 15.09
CA PRO A 466 2.02 -30.76 13.77
C PRO A 466 0.54 -31.03 13.53
N CYS A 467 -0.09 -30.23 12.70
CA CYS A 467 -1.51 -30.39 12.36
C CYS A 467 -1.79 -31.54 11.37
N GLY A 468 -0.74 -32.05 10.72
CA GLY A 468 -0.80 -33.15 9.75
C GLY A 468 0.52 -33.93 9.72
N LEU A 469 0.61 -34.88 8.82
CA LEU A 469 1.80 -35.74 8.67
C LEU A 469 2.98 -35.02 7.98
N TYR A 470 2.71 -33.89 7.29
CA TYR A 470 3.73 -33.17 6.53
C TYR A 470 4.12 -31.86 7.19
N VAL A 471 5.43 -31.64 7.27
CA VAL A 471 6.03 -30.46 7.91
C VAL A 471 7.07 -29.84 6.98
N VAL A 472 6.98 -28.54 6.76
CA VAL A 472 8.03 -27.76 6.10
C VAL A 472 8.97 -27.22 7.18
N ALA A 473 10.20 -27.70 7.20
CA ALA A 473 11.20 -27.35 8.22
C ALA A 473 12.61 -27.22 7.63
N GLU A 474 13.57 -26.70 8.39
CA GLU A 474 14.98 -26.74 7.96
C GLU A 474 15.43 -28.16 7.62
N ARG A 475 16.38 -28.29 6.69
CA ARG A 475 16.87 -29.60 6.19
C ARG A 475 17.45 -30.52 7.27
N SER A 476 17.86 -29.97 8.39
CA SER A 476 18.42 -30.69 9.54
C SER A 476 17.45 -30.80 10.72
N ALA A 477 16.27 -30.22 10.65
CA ALA A 477 15.37 -30.08 11.80
C ALA A 477 15.01 -31.42 12.45
N PHE A 478 14.81 -32.48 11.66
CA PHE A 478 14.38 -33.82 12.13
C PHE A 478 15.37 -34.92 11.72
N ALA A 479 16.66 -34.59 11.53
CA ALA A 479 17.68 -35.54 11.13
C ALA A 479 17.88 -36.67 12.17
N ASP A 480 17.70 -36.38 13.46
CA ASP A 480 17.84 -37.32 14.57
C ASP A 480 16.49 -37.91 15.03
N CYS A 481 15.40 -37.58 14.37
CA CYS A 481 14.06 -38.06 14.72
C CYS A 481 13.78 -39.41 14.07
N ASN A 482 13.56 -40.46 14.90
CA ASN A 482 13.23 -41.74 14.41
C ASN A 482 11.86 -41.79 13.71
N GLY A 483 11.87 -42.17 12.43
CA GLY A 483 10.67 -42.25 11.62
C GLY A 483 10.33 -40.97 10.83
N ALA A 484 11.02 -39.87 11.04
CA ALA A 484 10.91 -38.68 10.17
C ALA A 484 11.66 -38.95 8.86
N GLN A 485 11.04 -38.64 7.74
CA GLN A 485 11.62 -38.79 6.41
C GLN A 485 11.61 -37.48 5.64
N LEU A 486 12.78 -37.05 5.14
CA LEU A 486 12.87 -35.91 4.24
C LEU A 486 12.37 -36.31 2.84
N VAL A 487 11.18 -35.82 2.47
CA VAL A 487 10.50 -36.16 1.19
C VAL A 487 11.11 -35.37 0.04
N GLY A 488 11.44 -34.11 0.27
CA GLY A 488 12.03 -33.25 -0.73
C GLY A 488 12.73 -32.04 -0.14
N VAL A 489 13.65 -31.46 -0.93
CA VAL A 489 14.46 -30.31 -0.53
C VAL A 489 14.21 -29.17 -1.50
N GLU A 490 13.92 -27.97 -0.96
CA GLU A 490 13.80 -26.79 -1.78
C GLU A 490 15.15 -26.43 -2.44
N PRO A 491 15.20 -26.32 -3.78
CA PRO A 491 16.46 -26.11 -4.49
C PRO A 491 17.20 -24.82 -4.10
N ARG A 492 16.41 -23.76 -3.79
CA ARG A 492 16.89 -22.41 -3.50
C ARG A 492 16.69 -21.97 -2.06
N ALA A 493 16.37 -22.91 -1.13
CA ALA A 493 16.15 -22.61 0.27
C ALA A 493 16.88 -23.59 1.20
N ARG A 494 16.89 -23.29 2.50
CA ARG A 494 17.47 -24.13 3.54
C ARG A 494 16.47 -25.11 4.16
N TRP A 495 15.24 -25.16 3.66
CA TRP A 495 14.17 -26.02 4.16
C TRP A 495 13.77 -27.07 3.13
N GLY A 496 12.99 -28.01 3.56
CA GLY A 496 12.41 -29.06 2.75
C GLY A 496 11.10 -29.54 3.36
N LEU A 497 10.45 -30.45 2.63
CA LEU A 497 9.23 -31.13 3.05
C LEU A 497 9.62 -32.43 3.79
N TRP A 498 9.12 -32.59 4.99
CA TRP A 498 9.31 -33.75 5.83
C TRP A 498 7.99 -34.52 6.00
N GLU A 499 8.02 -35.83 5.95
CA GLU A 499 6.99 -36.70 6.51
C GLU A 499 7.32 -36.92 7.99
N TYR A 500 6.42 -36.50 8.88
CA TYR A 500 6.62 -36.52 10.33
C TYR A 500 5.91 -37.72 10.96
N PRO A 501 6.55 -38.46 11.87
CA PRO A 501 5.95 -39.64 12.45
C PRO A 501 4.72 -39.32 13.31
N SER A 502 3.66 -40.14 13.19
CA SER A 502 2.41 -39.93 13.93
C SER A 502 2.56 -40.06 15.45
N GLN A 503 3.64 -40.69 15.91
CA GLN A 503 3.96 -40.86 17.34
C GLN A 503 4.84 -39.76 17.94
N GLY A 504 5.23 -38.77 17.12
CA GLY A 504 6.18 -37.74 17.52
C GLY A 504 7.64 -38.19 17.38
N CYS A 505 8.57 -37.26 17.65
CA CYS A 505 10.01 -37.56 17.73
C CYS A 505 10.35 -37.86 19.21
N ASP A 506 10.79 -39.06 19.49
CA ASP A 506 11.33 -39.47 20.81
C ASP A 506 12.78 -39.02 20.96
#